data_e55efe9bca7c8d3ed7cb5f3565833a1b
#
_entry.id   e55efe9bca7c8d3ed7cb5f3565833a1b
#
_cell.length_a   1.000
_cell.length_b   1.000
_cell.length_c   1.000
_cell.angle_alpha   90.00
_cell.angle_beta   90.00
_cell.angle_gamma   90.00
#
_symmetry.space_group_name_H-M   'P 1'
#
loop_
_entity.id
_entity.type
_entity.pdbx_description
1 polymer ?
#
loop_
_entity_poly.entity_id
_entity_poly.type
_entity_poly.pdbx_seq_one_letter_code
_entity_poly.pdbx_strand_id
1 'polypeptide(L)'
;MALSTLGLLTVCSIPTVIGVAEAIDAQKKQNQQAKDRIKFKLTASFSHDGGSPPQQASVVFKDKKLYLNHPACPVEGYPFNGHYFGYPGPENYQGLVAPIADDPPMLNWIYADKETGLLRHGSRSETAGHIVGPWSWTEDEEWLTLEGGQYFVAIENGEGTWNLHYDKDGNLDEILDRDVVDINLHRDLQLGVSSRYTK
;
A
#
# COMPACT_ATOMS: atom_id res chain seq x y z
N MET A 1 -71.67 17.23 -30.93
CA MET A 1 -70.32 16.84 -31.37
C MET A 1 -69.36 17.16 -30.25
N ALA A 2 -68.97 16.15 -29.54
CA ALA A 2 -68.01 16.30 -28.42
C ALA A 2 -66.72 15.63 -28.84
N LEU A 3 -65.66 16.41 -28.90
CA LEU A 3 -64.33 15.94 -29.14
C LEU A 3 -63.61 15.73 -27.79
N SER A 4 -63.37 14.48 -27.53
CA SER A 4 -62.63 14.01 -26.38
C SER A 4 -61.14 14.19 -26.62
N THR A 5 -60.49 15.08 -25.91
CA THR A 5 -59.02 15.15 -25.85
C THR A 5 -58.55 14.28 -24.71
N LEU A 6 -58.15 13.09 -25.05
CA LEU A 6 -57.47 12.19 -24.11
C LEU A 6 -56.03 12.64 -23.94
N GLY A 7 -55.70 12.97 -22.71
CA GLY A 7 -54.37 13.45 -22.35
C GLY A 7 -53.31 12.36 -22.43
N LEU A 8 -52.20 12.73 -22.97
CA LEU A 8 -50.95 12.00 -22.87
C LEU A 8 -50.32 12.32 -21.51
N LEU A 9 -50.46 11.43 -20.54
CA LEU A 9 -49.66 11.45 -19.31
C LEU A 9 -48.60 10.38 -19.47
N THR A 10 -47.45 10.82 -19.72
CA THR A 10 -46.33 10.00 -20.07
C THR A 10 -45.27 9.98 -18.96
N VAL A 11 -45.10 8.90 -18.45
CA VAL A 11 -43.86 8.15 -18.22
C VAL A 11 -42.57 8.91 -18.58
N CYS A 12 -42.02 9.66 -17.62
CA CYS A 12 -40.67 10.22 -17.71
C CYS A 12 -39.92 10.25 -16.37
N SER A 13 -40.09 9.27 -15.52
CA SER A 13 -39.42 9.31 -14.20
C SER A 13 -38.43 8.17 -13.91
N ILE A 14 -38.33 7.17 -14.79
CA ILE A 14 -37.44 6.02 -14.53
C ILE A 14 -35.97 6.24 -14.98
N PRO A 15 -35.67 6.92 -16.10
CA PRO A 15 -34.28 7.11 -16.51
C PRO A 15 -33.46 7.99 -15.59
N THR A 16 -34.08 8.93 -14.87
CA THR A 16 -33.37 9.92 -14.04
C THR A 16 -32.76 9.31 -12.78
N VAL A 17 -33.40 8.31 -12.19
CA VAL A 17 -32.90 7.68 -10.95
C VAL A 17 -31.71 6.76 -11.25
N ILE A 18 -31.72 6.06 -12.35
CA ILE A 18 -30.60 5.20 -12.78
C ILE A 18 -29.39 6.07 -13.11
N GLY A 19 -29.57 7.15 -13.87
CA GLY A 19 -28.48 8.05 -14.23
C GLY A 19 -27.82 8.76 -13.02
N VAL A 20 -28.59 9.07 -11.98
CA VAL A 20 -28.07 9.65 -10.75
C VAL A 20 -27.25 8.61 -9.95
N ALA A 21 -27.73 7.38 -9.85
CA ALA A 21 -27.01 6.31 -9.18
C ALA A 21 -25.67 6.00 -9.87
N GLU A 22 -25.66 5.88 -11.19
CA GLU A 22 -24.45 5.68 -11.99
C GLU A 22 -23.46 6.84 -11.86
N ALA A 23 -23.94 8.09 -11.81
CA ALA A 23 -23.10 9.26 -11.62
C ALA A 23 -22.46 9.28 -10.22
N ILE A 24 -23.20 8.92 -9.18
CA ILE A 24 -22.70 8.82 -7.79
C ILE A 24 -21.63 7.72 -7.71
N ASP A 25 -21.85 6.56 -8.31
CA ASP A 25 -20.91 5.45 -8.29
C ASP A 25 -19.65 5.79 -9.09
N ALA A 26 -19.77 6.45 -10.24
CA ALA A 26 -18.64 6.94 -11.01
C ALA A 26 -17.81 7.96 -10.22
N GLN A 27 -18.47 8.87 -9.50
CA GLN A 27 -17.80 9.87 -8.66
C GLN A 27 -17.10 9.24 -7.45
N LYS A 28 -17.73 8.28 -6.79
CA LYS A 28 -17.09 7.51 -5.71
C LYS A 28 -15.85 6.79 -6.20
N LYS A 29 -15.93 6.12 -7.33
CA LYS A 29 -14.79 5.43 -7.95
C LYS A 29 -13.66 6.40 -8.32
N GLN A 30 -13.98 7.57 -8.85
CA GLN A 30 -13.01 8.60 -9.19
C GLN A 30 -12.33 9.17 -7.93
N ASN A 31 -13.10 9.43 -6.87
CA ASN A 31 -12.57 9.89 -5.60
C ASN A 31 -11.65 8.85 -4.95
N GLN A 32 -12.01 7.57 -5.01
CA GLN A 32 -11.17 6.48 -4.51
C GLN A 32 -9.86 6.39 -5.31
N GLN A 33 -9.92 6.43 -6.63
CA GLN A 33 -8.72 6.44 -7.47
C GLN A 33 -7.82 7.65 -7.23
N ALA A 34 -8.41 8.81 -6.90
CA ALA A 34 -7.64 9.99 -6.53
C ALA A 34 -6.93 9.79 -5.17
N LYS A 35 -7.60 9.19 -4.18
CA LYS A 35 -7.01 8.83 -2.89
C LYS A 35 -5.87 7.81 -3.05
N ASP A 36 -6.05 6.79 -3.88
CA ASP A 36 -5.06 5.75 -4.12
C ASP A 36 -3.74 6.30 -4.69
N ARG A 37 -3.81 7.39 -5.44
CA ARG A 37 -2.64 8.06 -6.04
C ARG A 37 -1.92 9.02 -5.10
N ILE A 38 -2.46 9.31 -3.92
CA ILE A 38 -1.77 10.15 -2.95
C ILE A 38 -0.52 9.43 -2.48
N LYS A 39 0.62 10.09 -2.62
CA LYS A 39 1.90 9.55 -2.14
C LYS A 39 1.96 9.58 -0.62
N PHE A 40 2.62 8.59 -0.07
CA PHE A 40 2.87 8.48 1.35
C PHE A 40 4.24 7.89 1.64
N LYS A 41 4.78 8.26 2.79
CA LYS A 41 5.93 7.61 3.41
C LYS A 41 5.44 6.55 4.37
N LEU A 42 6.31 5.59 4.68
CA LEU A 42 6.06 4.60 5.72
C LEU A 42 7.02 4.84 6.89
N THR A 43 6.47 4.82 8.08
CA THR A 43 7.21 4.88 9.34
C THR A 43 6.72 3.78 10.29
N ALA A 44 7.59 3.36 11.20
CA ALA A 44 7.26 2.45 12.28
C ALA A 44 7.89 2.93 13.58
N SER A 45 7.26 2.65 14.70
CA SER A 45 7.82 2.93 16.03
C SER A 45 8.16 1.61 16.70
N PHE A 46 9.43 1.38 16.99
CA PHE A 46 9.88 0.16 17.68
C PHE A 46 11.14 0.40 18.51
N SER A 47 11.42 -0.53 19.41
CA SER A 47 12.65 -0.57 20.20
C SER A 47 13.61 -1.59 19.56
N HIS A 48 14.82 -1.14 19.23
CA HIS A 48 15.81 -1.98 18.53
C HIS A 48 16.57 -2.96 19.43
N ASP A 49 16.52 -2.76 20.74
CA ASP A 49 17.25 -3.56 21.73
C ASP A 49 16.35 -4.12 22.87
N GLY A 50 15.03 -3.99 22.71
CA GLY A 50 14.04 -4.45 23.69
C GLY A 50 14.05 -3.70 25.03
N GLY A 51 15.02 -2.82 25.30
CA GLY A 51 15.17 -2.07 26.54
C GLY A 51 15.05 -0.55 26.39
N SER A 52 15.32 -0.04 25.20
CA SER A 52 15.20 1.39 24.91
C SER A 52 13.76 1.80 24.62
N PRO A 53 13.40 3.06 24.89
CA PRO A 53 12.09 3.57 24.46
C PRO A 53 11.91 3.44 22.93
N PRO A 54 10.72 3.07 22.44
CA PRO A 54 10.45 3.03 21.03
C PRO A 54 10.74 4.36 20.34
N GLN A 55 11.45 4.32 19.22
CA GLN A 55 11.74 5.47 18.37
C GLN A 55 11.17 5.27 16.99
N GLN A 56 10.86 6.37 16.32
CA GLN A 56 10.35 6.34 14.97
C GLN A 56 11.46 6.02 13.96
N ALA A 57 11.24 4.98 13.17
CA ALA A 57 12.07 4.61 12.05
C ALA A 57 11.34 4.88 10.74
N SER A 58 12.06 5.28 9.70
CA SER A 58 11.51 5.43 8.34
C SER A 58 11.85 4.22 7.49
N VAL A 59 10.98 3.91 6.52
CA VAL A 59 11.25 2.82 5.56
C VAL A 59 12.13 3.32 4.42
N VAL A 60 13.18 2.55 4.10
CA VAL A 60 14.11 2.81 2.99
C VAL A 60 14.34 1.56 2.16
N PHE A 61 14.72 1.77 0.90
CA PHE A 61 15.12 0.71 -0.04
C PHE A 61 16.63 0.56 -0.08
N LYS A 62 17.10 -0.67 0.05
CA LYS A 62 18.49 -1.05 -0.17
C LYS A 62 18.54 -2.49 -0.67
N ASP A 63 19.35 -2.78 -1.67
CA ASP A 63 19.58 -4.13 -2.21
C ASP A 63 18.30 -4.92 -2.52
N LYS A 64 17.31 -4.24 -3.14
CA LYS A 64 15.97 -4.78 -3.46
C LYS A 64 15.13 -5.18 -2.26
N LYS A 65 15.47 -4.75 -1.05
CA LYS A 65 14.76 -5.05 0.20
C LYS A 65 14.26 -3.76 0.85
N LEU A 66 13.30 -3.89 1.75
CA LEU A 66 12.83 -2.82 2.60
C LEU A 66 13.49 -2.93 3.98
N TYR A 67 14.04 -1.83 4.44
CA TYR A 67 14.70 -1.70 5.75
C TYR A 67 14.04 -0.64 6.59
N LEU A 68 14.17 -0.78 7.92
CA LEU A 68 13.89 0.29 8.86
C LEU A 68 15.16 1.11 9.09
N ASN A 69 15.10 2.38 8.71
CA ASN A 69 16.15 3.35 9.03
C ASN A 69 15.86 3.94 10.41
N HIS A 70 16.39 3.30 11.44
CA HIS A 70 16.21 3.68 12.85
C HIS A 70 17.36 4.56 13.32
N PRO A 71 17.13 5.57 14.20
CA PRO A 71 18.20 6.48 14.67
C PRO A 71 19.39 5.78 15.31
N ALA A 72 19.16 4.66 16.00
CA ALA A 72 20.24 3.88 16.64
C ALA A 72 20.98 2.95 15.68
N CYS A 73 20.36 2.56 14.58
CA CYS A 73 20.93 1.67 13.55
C CYS A 73 20.60 2.21 12.15
N PRO A 74 21.23 3.32 11.73
CA PRO A 74 20.90 3.99 10.48
C PRO A 74 21.26 3.14 9.27
N VAL A 75 20.36 3.15 8.26
CA VAL A 75 20.55 2.48 6.98
C VAL A 75 20.55 3.51 5.87
N GLU A 76 21.65 3.63 5.16
CA GLU A 76 21.71 4.42 3.93
C GLU A 76 20.92 3.70 2.82
N GLY A 77 19.84 4.31 2.34
CA GLY A 77 18.99 3.75 1.31
C GLY A 77 18.11 4.81 0.67
N TYR A 78 17.44 4.44 -0.41
CA TYR A 78 16.49 5.32 -1.08
C TYR A 78 15.19 5.40 -0.27
N PRO A 79 14.69 6.59 0.11
CA PRO A 79 13.51 6.72 0.96
C PRO A 79 12.25 6.16 0.28
N PHE A 80 11.45 5.41 1.03
CA PHE A 80 10.14 4.96 0.55
C PHE A 80 9.20 6.17 0.35
N ASN A 81 8.61 6.24 -0.83
CA ASN A 81 7.60 7.23 -1.18
C ASN A 81 6.62 6.61 -2.19
N GLY A 82 5.71 5.78 -1.69
CA GLY A 82 4.83 4.96 -2.50
C GLY A 82 3.43 5.53 -2.69
N HIS A 83 2.68 4.85 -3.53
CA HIS A 83 1.24 5.04 -3.70
C HIS A 83 0.60 3.74 -4.18
N TYR A 84 -0.72 3.63 -4.06
CA TYR A 84 -1.43 2.47 -4.55
C TYR A 84 -1.64 2.55 -6.06
N PHE A 85 -1.54 1.40 -6.70
CA PHE A 85 -1.78 1.26 -8.13
C PHE A 85 -2.40 -0.11 -8.42
N GLY A 86 -3.40 -0.15 -9.32
CA GLY A 86 -4.02 -1.42 -9.70
C GLY A 86 -3.01 -2.40 -10.26
N TYR A 87 -2.84 -3.55 -9.61
CA TYR A 87 -1.93 -4.58 -10.12
C TYR A 87 -2.50 -5.21 -11.38
N PRO A 88 -1.73 -5.24 -12.48
CA PRO A 88 -2.21 -5.77 -13.75
C PRO A 88 -2.29 -7.30 -13.71
N GLY A 89 -3.50 -7.82 -13.53
CA GLY A 89 -3.79 -9.25 -13.47
C GLY A 89 -5.29 -9.51 -13.45
N PRO A 90 -5.71 -10.79 -13.52
CA PRO A 90 -7.13 -11.15 -13.51
C PRO A 90 -7.81 -10.82 -12.17
N GLU A 91 -7.06 -10.76 -11.09
CA GLU A 91 -7.56 -10.52 -9.72
C GLU A 91 -7.87 -9.05 -9.44
N ASN A 92 -7.34 -8.14 -10.26
CA ASN A 92 -7.61 -6.69 -10.24
C ASN A 92 -7.61 -6.06 -8.84
N TYR A 93 -6.64 -6.44 -7.99
CA TYR A 93 -6.48 -5.87 -6.67
C TYR A 93 -5.52 -4.67 -6.64
N GLN A 94 -5.52 -3.94 -5.54
CA GLN A 94 -4.58 -2.85 -5.28
C GLN A 94 -3.19 -3.39 -5.00
N GLY A 95 -2.23 -2.98 -5.82
CA GLY A 95 -0.81 -3.14 -5.57
C GLY A 95 -0.22 -1.89 -4.92
N LEU A 96 0.99 -2.01 -4.42
CA LEU A 96 1.78 -0.90 -3.88
C LEU A 96 3.00 -0.70 -4.76
N VAL A 97 3.22 0.54 -5.21
CA VAL A 97 4.37 0.92 -6.03
C VAL A 97 5.13 2.09 -5.41
N ALA A 98 6.43 2.11 -5.61
CA ALA A 98 7.27 3.22 -5.18
C ALA A 98 8.41 3.47 -6.16
N PRO A 99 8.86 4.73 -6.35
CA PRO A 99 10.11 5.03 -7.03
C PRO A 99 11.28 4.49 -6.21
N ILE A 100 12.29 3.97 -6.89
CA ILE A 100 13.53 3.45 -6.32
C ILE A 100 14.77 4.22 -6.74
N ALA A 101 14.62 5.15 -7.66
CA ALA A 101 15.65 6.04 -8.17
C ALA A 101 15.00 7.29 -8.77
N ASP A 102 15.73 8.40 -8.76
CA ASP A 102 15.28 9.66 -9.36
C ASP A 102 15.77 9.81 -10.82
N ASP A 103 16.95 9.30 -11.14
CA ASP A 103 17.52 9.41 -12.47
C ASP A 103 18.29 8.11 -12.87
N PRO A 104 17.79 7.34 -13.84
CA PRO A 104 16.46 7.47 -14.44
C PRO A 104 15.35 7.11 -13.44
N PRO A 105 14.19 7.73 -13.54
CA PRO A 105 13.09 7.44 -12.62
C PRO A 105 12.59 6.00 -12.87
N MET A 106 12.65 5.18 -11.83
CA MET A 106 12.20 3.78 -11.87
C MET A 106 11.13 3.55 -10.82
N LEU A 107 10.00 2.97 -11.25
CA LEU A 107 8.88 2.61 -10.38
C LEU A 107 8.83 1.08 -10.26
N ASN A 108 8.92 0.58 -9.04
CA ASN A 108 8.86 -0.85 -8.75
C ASN A 108 7.64 -1.20 -7.89
N TRP A 109 7.20 -2.45 -8.02
CA TRP A 109 6.19 -3.05 -7.17
C TRP A 109 6.80 -3.46 -5.84
N ILE A 110 6.03 -3.30 -4.78
CA ILE A 110 6.34 -3.81 -3.44
C ILE A 110 5.60 -5.12 -3.26
N TYR A 111 6.30 -6.13 -2.74
CA TYR A 111 5.74 -7.46 -2.53
C TYR A 111 6.41 -8.15 -1.33
N ALA A 112 5.72 -9.12 -0.75
CA ALA A 112 6.30 -10.01 0.22
C ALA A 112 6.74 -11.30 -0.48
N ASP A 113 7.97 -11.71 -0.24
CA ASP A 113 8.50 -12.98 -0.70
C ASP A 113 7.69 -14.12 -0.05
N LYS A 114 7.18 -15.03 -0.86
CA LYS A 114 6.23 -16.06 -0.40
C LYS A 114 6.85 -17.05 0.59
N GLU A 115 8.15 -17.29 0.50
CA GLU A 115 8.84 -18.29 1.32
C GLU A 115 9.39 -17.70 2.61
N THR A 116 9.89 -16.46 2.53
CA THR A 116 10.60 -15.80 3.65
C THR A 116 9.82 -14.67 4.30
N GLY A 117 8.69 -14.26 3.74
CA GLY A 117 7.96 -13.08 4.17
C GLY A 117 8.69 -11.76 3.91
N LEU A 118 9.95 -11.76 3.48
CA LEU A 118 10.76 -10.55 3.30
C LEU A 118 10.09 -9.57 2.34
N LEU A 119 9.91 -8.31 2.78
CA LEU A 119 9.42 -7.26 1.91
C LEU A 119 10.50 -6.81 0.93
N ARG A 120 10.15 -6.85 -0.33
CA ARG A 120 11.05 -6.56 -1.46
C ARG A 120 10.39 -5.61 -2.45
N HIS A 121 11.20 -5.04 -3.33
CA HIS A 121 10.71 -4.34 -4.50
C HIS A 121 11.28 -4.93 -5.79
N GLY A 122 10.53 -4.87 -6.85
CA GLY A 122 10.96 -5.39 -8.14
C GLY A 122 10.04 -5.03 -9.29
N SER A 123 10.45 -5.42 -10.50
CA SER A 123 9.64 -5.37 -11.70
C SER A 123 8.44 -6.32 -11.60
N ARG A 124 7.46 -6.16 -12.47
CA ARG A 124 6.30 -7.06 -12.51
C ARG A 124 6.69 -8.54 -12.70
N SER A 125 7.72 -8.82 -13.47
CA SER A 125 8.18 -10.20 -13.68
C SER A 125 8.80 -10.81 -12.41
N GLU A 126 9.42 -10.00 -11.57
CA GLU A 126 10.00 -10.44 -10.29
C GLU A 126 8.96 -10.67 -9.21
N THR A 127 7.75 -10.09 -9.35
CA THR A 127 6.66 -10.30 -8.39
C THR A 127 5.86 -11.59 -8.63
N ALA A 128 6.11 -12.28 -9.74
CA ALA A 128 5.35 -13.48 -10.09
C ALA A 128 5.56 -14.60 -9.06
N GLY A 129 4.44 -15.08 -8.50
CA GLY A 129 4.45 -16.16 -7.49
C GLY A 129 4.64 -15.68 -6.04
N HIS A 130 4.82 -14.39 -5.81
CA HIS A 130 4.92 -13.76 -4.51
C HIS A 130 3.61 -13.06 -4.09
N ILE A 131 3.54 -12.56 -2.86
CA ILE A 131 2.37 -11.83 -2.33
C ILE A 131 2.49 -10.36 -2.73
N VAL A 132 1.72 -9.93 -3.72
CA VAL A 132 1.78 -8.58 -4.31
C VAL A 132 0.61 -7.69 -3.89
N GLY A 133 -0.37 -8.25 -3.18
CA GLY A 133 -1.57 -7.55 -2.72
C GLY A 133 -2.68 -8.52 -2.31
N PRO A 134 -3.85 -8.02 -1.97
CA PRO A 134 -4.22 -6.59 -1.99
C PRO A 134 -3.54 -5.78 -0.88
N TRP A 135 -2.95 -4.64 -1.27
CA TRP A 135 -2.50 -3.63 -0.35
C TRP A 135 -3.64 -2.65 -0.06
N SER A 136 -3.75 -2.21 1.18
CA SER A 136 -4.75 -1.25 1.62
C SER A 136 -4.29 -0.54 2.90
N TRP A 137 -5.21 0.10 3.57
CA TRP A 137 -5.06 0.68 4.89
C TRP A 137 -6.22 0.26 5.79
N THR A 138 -6.06 0.49 7.09
CA THR A 138 -7.10 0.31 8.09
C THR A 138 -8.28 1.28 7.88
N GLU A 139 -9.41 1.06 8.55
CA GLU A 139 -10.61 1.90 8.39
C GLU A 139 -10.38 3.38 8.78
N ASP A 140 -9.47 3.63 9.73
CA ASP A 140 -9.01 4.97 10.12
C ASP A 140 -8.02 5.60 9.12
N GLU A 141 -7.63 4.86 8.07
CA GLU A 141 -6.69 5.25 7.03
C GLU A 141 -5.26 5.53 7.53
N GLU A 142 -4.88 5.09 8.71
CA GLU A 142 -3.56 5.37 9.31
C GLU A 142 -2.53 4.27 9.02
N TRP A 143 -2.93 3.00 9.05
CA TRP A 143 -2.01 1.87 9.04
C TRP A 143 -2.07 1.08 7.74
N LEU A 144 -0.90 0.70 7.24
CA LEU A 144 -0.78 -0.13 6.04
C LEU A 144 -1.26 -1.56 6.32
N THR A 145 -1.98 -2.14 5.36
CA THR A 145 -2.38 -3.55 5.39
C THR A 145 -1.98 -4.28 4.13
N LEU A 146 -1.70 -5.57 4.25
CA LEU A 146 -1.51 -6.51 3.15
C LEU A 146 -2.45 -7.70 3.37
N GLU A 147 -3.18 -8.11 2.34
CA GLU A 147 -4.22 -9.15 2.45
C GLU A 147 -5.24 -8.91 3.59
N GLY A 148 -5.48 -7.63 3.93
CA GLY A 148 -6.40 -7.19 4.98
C GLY A 148 -5.84 -7.25 6.41
N GLY A 149 -4.57 -7.62 6.61
CA GLY A 149 -3.92 -7.69 7.92
C GLY A 149 -2.70 -6.78 8.07
N GLN A 150 -2.31 -6.54 9.32
CA GLN A 150 -1.14 -5.76 9.73
C GLN A 150 -0.03 -6.67 10.26
N TYR A 151 0.19 -7.81 9.64
CA TYR A 151 1.16 -8.83 10.08
C TYR A 151 2.60 -8.45 9.66
N PHE A 152 3.02 -7.22 9.96
CA PHE A 152 4.37 -6.75 9.67
C PHE A 152 5.28 -6.93 10.87
N VAL A 153 6.49 -7.41 10.60
CA VAL A 153 7.51 -7.59 11.61
C VAL A 153 8.84 -7.03 11.14
N ALA A 154 9.66 -6.61 12.08
CA ALA A 154 11.04 -6.23 11.87
C ALA A 154 11.96 -7.37 12.33
N ILE A 155 12.90 -7.78 11.49
CA ILE A 155 13.86 -8.86 11.79
C ILE A 155 15.27 -8.34 11.58
N GLU A 156 16.12 -8.51 12.59
CA GLU A 156 17.53 -8.13 12.52
C GLU A 156 18.28 -9.08 11.57
N ASN A 157 19.05 -8.51 10.65
CA ASN A 157 19.70 -9.28 9.57
C ASN A 157 21.11 -9.82 9.93
N GLY A 158 21.55 -9.68 11.18
CA GLY A 158 22.88 -10.08 11.64
C GLY A 158 23.97 -9.03 11.41
N GLU A 159 23.62 -7.86 10.86
CA GLU A 159 24.52 -6.71 10.65
C GLU A 159 24.10 -5.49 11.50
N GLY A 160 23.21 -5.68 12.47
CA GLY A 160 22.63 -4.62 13.29
C GLY A 160 21.62 -3.74 12.57
N THR A 161 21.14 -4.17 11.39
CA THR A 161 20.08 -3.48 10.64
C THR A 161 18.82 -4.36 10.55
N TRP A 162 17.67 -3.72 10.36
CA TRP A 162 16.37 -4.37 10.46
C TRP A 162 15.66 -4.41 9.13
N ASN A 163 15.33 -5.62 8.67
CA ASN A 163 14.51 -5.86 7.48
C ASN A 163 13.04 -5.90 7.84
N LEU A 164 12.21 -5.47 6.90
CA LEU A 164 10.77 -5.62 7.00
C LEU A 164 10.31 -6.96 6.44
N HIS A 165 9.47 -7.67 7.19
CA HIS A 165 8.84 -8.92 6.77
C HIS A 165 7.33 -8.85 6.96
N TYR A 166 6.62 -9.75 6.28
CA TYR A 166 5.21 -10.01 6.42
C TYR A 166 5.03 -11.42 6.98
N ASP A 167 4.54 -11.51 8.22
CA ASP A 167 4.42 -12.76 8.99
C ASP A 167 2.96 -13.09 9.26
N LYS A 168 2.23 -13.47 8.22
CA LYS A 168 0.80 -13.79 8.32
C LYS A 168 0.54 -15.00 9.24
N ASP A 169 1.44 -15.95 9.26
CA ASP A 169 1.29 -17.21 9.99
C ASP A 169 1.85 -17.13 11.42
N GLY A 170 2.58 -16.06 11.76
CA GLY A 170 3.14 -15.80 13.08
C GLY A 170 4.21 -16.80 13.50
N ASN A 171 5.05 -17.24 12.56
CA ASN A 171 6.03 -18.30 12.79
C ASN A 171 7.43 -18.01 12.23
N LEU A 172 7.70 -16.78 11.82
CA LEU A 172 9.00 -16.40 11.25
C LEU A 172 10.12 -16.42 12.30
N ASP A 173 9.82 -16.23 13.58
CA ASP A 173 10.77 -16.37 14.69
C ASP A 173 11.30 -17.81 14.80
N GLU A 174 10.40 -18.80 14.70
CA GLU A 174 10.77 -20.23 14.70
C GLU A 174 11.53 -20.64 13.43
N ILE A 175 11.09 -20.13 12.25
CA ILE A 175 11.68 -20.49 10.95
C ILE A 175 13.09 -19.91 10.78
N LEU A 176 13.30 -18.67 11.23
CA LEU A 176 14.55 -17.94 11.00
C LEU A 176 15.52 -18.01 12.17
N ASP A 177 15.10 -18.50 13.34
CA ASP A 177 15.86 -18.53 14.59
C ASP A 177 16.48 -17.15 14.89
N ARG A 178 15.64 -16.12 14.86
CA ARG A 178 16.02 -14.71 15.02
C ARG A 178 14.99 -13.95 15.83
N ASP A 179 15.43 -12.88 16.44
CA ASP A 179 14.53 -11.95 17.13
C ASP A 179 13.59 -11.27 16.14
N VAL A 180 12.31 -11.41 16.37
CA VAL A 180 11.22 -10.82 15.59
C VAL A 180 10.54 -9.76 16.45
N VAL A 181 10.34 -8.58 15.91
CA VAL A 181 9.63 -7.48 16.57
C VAL A 181 8.39 -7.12 15.78
N ASP A 182 7.22 -7.26 16.40
CA ASP A 182 5.96 -6.81 15.80
C ASP A 182 5.97 -5.30 15.59
N ILE A 183 5.57 -4.87 14.40
CA ILE A 183 5.49 -3.46 14.04
C ILE A 183 4.21 -3.13 13.29
N ASN A 184 3.75 -1.91 13.45
CA ASN A 184 2.73 -1.34 12.58
C ASN A 184 3.36 -0.29 11.68
N LEU A 185 3.06 -0.36 10.38
CA LEU A 185 3.55 0.59 9.39
C LEU A 185 2.55 1.74 9.25
N HIS A 186 2.92 2.89 9.79
CA HIS A 186 2.12 4.12 9.70
C HIS A 186 2.29 4.78 8.34
N ARG A 187 1.20 5.29 7.81
CA ARG A 187 1.11 5.93 6.51
C ARG A 187 1.12 7.46 6.64
N ASP A 188 2.26 8.08 6.40
CA ASP A 188 2.42 9.53 6.40
C ASP A 188 2.08 10.11 5.02
N LEU A 189 0.88 10.67 4.87
CA LEU A 189 0.40 11.23 3.61
C LEU A 189 1.20 12.47 3.19
N GLN A 190 1.58 12.51 1.91
CA GLN A 190 2.21 13.68 1.30
C GLN A 190 1.19 14.49 0.49
N LEU A 191 0.40 15.31 1.18
CA LEU A 191 -0.58 16.17 0.54
C LEU A 191 0.09 17.26 -0.28
N GLY A 192 -0.39 17.48 -1.50
CA GLY A 192 0.12 18.55 -2.40
C GLY A 192 1.33 18.17 -3.25
N VAL A 193 1.84 16.93 -3.14
CA VAL A 193 2.93 16.42 -4.02
C VAL A 193 2.32 15.66 -5.19
N SER A 194 2.30 16.28 -6.38
CA SER A 194 1.86 15.60 -7.61
C SER A 194 2.87 14.55 -8.03
N SER A 195 2.38 13.36 -8.40
CA SER A 195 3.24 12.31 -8.96
C SER A 195 3.77 12.71 -10.34
N ARG A 196 5.09 12.61 -10.57
CA ARG A 196 5.72 12.80 -11.90
C ARG A 196 5.29 11.73 -12.91
N TYR A 197 4.68 10.64 -12.45
CA TYR A 197 4.30 9.47 -13.25
C TYR A 197 2.80 9.44 -13.64
N THR A 198 2.04 10.45 -13.26
CA THR A 198 0.61 10.58 -13.60
C THR A 198 0.40 11.77 -14.52
N LYS A 199 0.78 11.61 -15.80
CA LYS A 199 0.27 12.43 -16.90
C LYS A 199 -0.64 11.60 -17.76
#